data_09ea635d3de642fa013084ab3f48207a
#
_entry.id   09ea635d3de642fa013084ab3f48207a
#
_cell.length_a   1.000
_cell.length_b   1.000
_cell.length_c   1.000
_cell.angle_alpha   90.00
_cell.angle_beta   90.00
_cell.angle_gamma   90.00
#
_symmetry.space_group_name_H-M   'P 1'
#
loop_
_entity.id
_entity.type
_entity.pdbx_description
1 polymer ?
#
loop_
_entity_poly.entity_id
_entity_poly.type
_entity_poly.pdbx_seq_one_letter_code
_entity_poly.pdbx_strand_id
1 'polypeptide(L)'
;MKILMAQLRFDARRLIIRNAAFQFFALVMPAAFYLLFTKVMVTGGTTAQIALFNRSYMGSMIVYSGTISTLFSIAQILMHDRERGLLRWLRLTPHGVVPYYRSIGMMSLGMNALMVVILGALAVVVNHVDLTVFQWLGILGIALIGQLPTLLMGVGLSFLNRAETLSVASNLITFPMAIISGLWWPISLLPSWLQVIGKRLPTYYVNDLLVNWGTHGTLKLIDLLGIGLWVCGLLVIVSWVIQRVLKRGNGVVDAS
;
A
#
# COMPACT_ATOMS: atom_id res chain seq x y z
N MET A 1 24.76 -2.58 -9.58
CA MET A 1 23.74 -1.91 -10.41
C MET A 1 23.20 -2.78 -11.55
N LYS A 2 24.05 -3.39 -12.39
CA LYS A 2 23.62 -4.21 -13.56
C LYS A 2 22.68 -5.37 -13.18
N ILE A 3 22.96 -6.09 -12.09
CA ILE A 3 22.18 -7.24 -11.61
C ILE A 3 20.77 -6.79 -11.15
N LEU A 4 20.67 -5.71 -10.38
CA LEU A 4 19.39 -5.18 -9.93
C LEU A 4 18.54 -4.71 -11.11
N MET A 5 19.14 -4.06 -12.11
CA MET A 5 18.44 -3.62 -13.32
C MET A 5 17.95 -4.81 -14.16
N ALA A 6 18.75 -5.87 -14.28
CA ALA A 6 18.32 -7.10 -14.95
C ALA A 6 17.17 -7.78 -14.21
N GLN A 7 17.26 -7.85 -12.87
CA GLN A 7 16.20 -8.39 -12.02
C GLN A 7 14.91 -7.56 -12.14
N LEU A 8 15.01 -6.23 -12.04
CA LEU A 8 13.87 -5.32 -12.22
C LEU A 8 13.19 -5.50 -13.58
N ARG A 9 13.96 -5.60 -14.67
CA ARG A 9 13.40 -5.80 -16.00
C ARG A 9 12.69 -7.14 -16.14
N PHE A 10 13.26 -8.19 -15.56
CA PHE A 10 12.65 -9.52 -15.53
C PHE A 10 11.35 -9.52 -14.71
N ASP A 11 11.40 -8.97 -13.48
CA ASP A 11 10.25 -8.91 -12.59
C ASP A 11 9.16 -7.99 -13.13
N ALA A 12 9.50 -6.83 -13.72
CA ALA A 12 8.55 -5.91 -14.33
C ALA A 12 7.72 -6.61 -15.42
N ARG A 13 8.39 -7.27 -16.36
CA ARG A 13 7.70 -8.00 -17.42
C ARG A 13 6.81 -9.13 -16.89
N ARG A 14 7.32 -9.86 -15.91
CA ARG A 14 6.61 -10.98 -15.27
C ARG A 14 5.39 -10.51 -14.47
N LEU A 15 5.53 -9.45 -13.68
CA LEU A 15 4.52 -9.01 -12.72
C LEU A 15 3.43 -8.16 -13.38
N ILE A 16 3.79 -7.28 -14.30
CA ILE A 16 2.81 -6.44 -15.01
C ILE A 16 1.92 -7.32 -15.89
N ILE A 17 2.49 -8.20 -16.71
CA ILE A 17 1.72 -9.02 -17.67
C ILE A 17 0.88 -10.07 -16.93
N ARG A 18 1.42 -10.72 -15.92
CA ARG A 18 0.79 -11.87 -15.27
C ARG A 18 -0.25 -11.49 -14.22
N ASN A 19 -0.19 -10.28 -13.69
CA ASN A 19 -1.09 -9.79 -12.65
C ASN A 19 -1.89 -8.56 -13.10
N ALA A 20 -1.98 -8.32 -14.41
CA ALA A 20 -2.59 -7.14 -15.00
C ALA A 20 -4.06 -6.94 -14.57
N ALA A 21 -4.84 -8.02 -14.52
CA ALA A 21 -6.24 -7.96 -14.10
C ALA A 21 -6.38 -7.44 -12.67
N PHE A 22 -5.52 -7.92 -11.75
CA PHE A 22 -5.58 -7.50 -10.36
C PHE A 22 -5.09 -6.06 -10.17
N GLN A 23 -4.03 -5.68 -10.86
CA GLN A 23 -3.52 -4.29 -10.87
C GLN A 23 -4.56 -3.33 -11.46
N PHE A 24 -5.30 -3.77 -12.47
CA PHE A 24 -6.41 -3.03 -13.02
C PHE A 24 -7.49 -2.78 -11.96
N PHE A 25 -7.91 -3.80 -11.21
CA PHE A 25 -8.87 -3.63 -10.11
C PHE A 25 -8.33 -2.74 -8.98
N ALA A 26 -7.06 -2.86 -8.62
CA ALA A 26 -6.43 -2.02 -7.60
C ALA A 26 -6.40 -0.53 -7.98
N LEU A 27 -6.48 -0.21 -9.27
CA LEU A 27 -6.62 1.16 -9.79
C LEU A 27 -8.08 1.55 -9.98
N VAL A 28 -8.86 0.71 -10.64
CA VAL A 28 -10.24 1.06 -11.05
C VAL A 28 -11.16 1.23 -9.85
N MET A 29 -11.03 0.40 -8.81
CA MET A 29 -11.87 0.53 -7.61
C MET A 29 -11.68 1.86 -6.89
N PRO A 30 -10.45 2.30 -6.52
CA PRO A 30 -10.24 3.63 -5.94
C PRO A 30 -10.65 4.77 -6.86
N ALA A 31 -10.41 4.65 -8.17
CA ALA A 31 -10.83 5.65 -9.15
C ALA A 31 -12.36 5.75 -9.25
N ALA A 32 -13.06 4.61 -9.28
CA ALA A 32 -14.52 4.57 -9.29
C ALA A 32 -15.12 5.16 -7.99
N PHE A 33 -14.55 4.82 -6.82
CA PHE A 33 -14.95 5.43 -5.56
C PHE A 33 -14.67 6.93 -5.55
N TYR A 34 -13.52 7.36 -6.06
CA TYR A 34 -13.22 8.78 -6.17
C TYR A 34 -14.31 9.52 -6.96
N LEU A 35 -14.66 9.02 -8.15
CA LEU A 35 -15.70 9.62 -8.98
C LEU A 35 -17.10 9.55 -8.34
N LEU A 36 -17.45 8.40 -7.77
CA LEU A 36 -18.73 8.20 -7.11
C LEU A 36 -18.93 9.20 -5.96
N PHE A 37 -17.96 9.30 -5.07
CA PHE A 37 -18.08 10.15 -3.89
C PHE A 37 -17.98 11.64 -4.23
N THR A 38 -17.14 12.03 -5.21
CA THR A 38 -16.94 13.43 -5.55
C THR A 38 -17.98 14.00 -6.52
N LYS A 39 -18.65 13.16 -7.34
CA LYS A 39 -19.62 13.62 -8.36
C LYS A 39 -21.06 13.20 -8.09
N VAL A 40 -21.26 12.07 -7.41
CA VAL A 40 -22.61 11.53 -7.21
C VAL A 40 -23.10 11.78 -5.78
N MET A 41 -22.25 11.60 -4.78
CA MET A 41 -22.67 11.67 -3.39
C MET A 41 -22.53 13.06 -2.75
N VAL A 42 -21.65 13.92 -3.27
CA VAL A 42 -21.56 15.31 -2.82
C VAL A 42 -22.64 16.14 -3.50
N THR A 43 -23.78 16.30 -2.82
CA THR A 43 -24.97 17.02 -3.33
C THR A 43 -25.19 18.40 -2.70
N GLY A 44 -24.25 18.87 -1.84
CA GLY A 44 -24.39 20.16 -1.15
C GLY A 44 -23.07 20.67 -0.58
N GLY A 45 -23.02 21.96 -0.29
CA GLY A 45 -21.85 22.63 0.28
C GLY A 45 -21.40 23.82 -0.57
N THR A 46 -20.56 24.66 0.02
CA THR A 46 -19.91 25.76 -0.72
C THR A 46 -18.85 25.23 -1.67
N THR A 47 -18.52 25.98 -2.72
CA THR A 47 -17.47 25.62 -3.69
C THR A 47 -16.13 25.30 -2.97
N ALA A 48 -15.80 26.05 -1.93
CA ALA A 48 -14.59 25.84 -1.14
C ALA A 48 -14.62 24.51 -0.37
N GLN A 49 -15.76 24.15 0.22
CA GLN A 49 -15.94 22.87 0.93
C GLN A 49 -15.83 21.67 -0.01
N ILE A 50 -16.43 21.77 -1.19
CA ILE A 50 -16.37 20.74 -2.23
C ILE A 50 -14.93 20.57 -2.72
N ALA A 51 -14.20 21.65 -2.98
CA ALA A 51 -12.81 21.60 -3.41
C ALA A 51 -11.91 20.96 -2.34
N LEU A 52 -12.13 21.30 -1.06
CA LEU A 52 -11.40 20.69 0.05
C LEU A 52 -11.70 19.19 0.17
N PHE A 53 -12.97 18.80 0.05
CA PHE A 53 -13.38 17.40 0.06
C PHE A 53 -12.73 16.61 -1.08
N ASN A 54 -12.80 17.12 -2.32
CA ASN A 54 -12.24 16.46 -3.50
C ASN A 54 -10.72 16.22 -3.35
N ARG A 55 -10.00 17.20 -2.80
CA ARG A 55 -8.56 17.10 -2.52
C ARG A 55 -8.27 16.08 -1.43
N SER A 56 -9.00 16.12 -0.33
CA SER A 56 -8.84 15.20 0.79
C SER A 56 -9.17 13.75 0.38
N TYR A 57 -10.26 13.57 -0.38
CA TYR A 57 -10.70 12.25 -0.83
C TYR A 57 -9.76 11.63 -1.86
N MET A 58 -9.08 12.45 -2.69
CA MET A 58 -7.98 11.99 -3.54
C MET A 58 -6.87 11.33 -2.70
N GLY A 59 -6.45 11.97 -1.61
CA GLY A 59 -5.47 11.41 -0.68
C GLY A 59 -5.91 10.06 -0.12
N SER A 60 -7.16 9.95 0.33
CA SER A 60 -7.74 8.71 0.84
C SER A 60 -7.72 7.58 -0.20
N MET A 61 -8.03 7.88 -1.45
CA MET A 61 -8.03 6.89 -2.54
C MET A 61 -6.61 6.47 -2.94
N ILE A 62 -5.63 7.36 -2.85
CA ILE A 62 -4.21 7.03 -3.02
C ILE A 62 -3.76 6.01 -1.96
N VAL A 63 -4.06 6.25 -0.68
CA VAL A 63 -3.73 5.32 0.42
C VAL A 63 -4.44 3.98 0.24
N TYR A 64 -5.72 4.00 -0.13
CA TYR A 64 -6.51 2.78 -0.35
C TYR A 64 -5.94 1.94 -1.50
N SER A 65 -5.60 2.57 -2.62
CA SER A 65 -4.98 1.90 -3.78
C SER A 65 -3.64 1.25 -3.40
N GLY A 66 -2.77 1.97 -2.69
CA GLY A 66 -1.50 1.43 -2.18
C GLY A 66 -1.70 0.24 -1.25
N THR A 67 -2.70 0.31 -0.36
CA THR A 67 -3.04 -0.77 0.57
C THR A 67 -3.51 -2.03 -0.16
N ILE A 68 -4.40 -1.91 -1.15
CA ILE A 68 -4.83 -3.04 -1.99
C ILE A 68 -3.62 -3.63 -2.72
N SER A 69 -2.81 -2.79 -3.36
CA SER A 69 -1.64 -3.25 -4.13
C SER A 69 -0.68 -4.07 -3.27
N THR A 70 -0.40 -3.65 -2.04
CA THR A 70 0.54 -4.34 -1.16
C THR A 70 -0.04 -5.60 -0.54
N LEU A 71 -1.25 -5.55 0.01
CA LEU A 71 -1.84 -6.66 0.74
C LEU A 71 -2.37 -7.79 -0.16
N PHE A 72 -2.70 -7.49 -1.40
CA PHE A 72 -3.13 -8.51 -2.35
C PHE A 72 -2.04 -8.84 -3.38
N SER A 73 -1.61 -7.86 -4.20
CA SER A 73 -0.67 -8.17 -5.29
C SER A 73 0.68 -8.63 -4.79
N ILE A 74 1.32 -7.84 -3.93
CA ILE A 74 2.68 -8.15 -3.47
C ILE A 74 2.68 -9.40 -2.59
N ALA A 75 1.71 -9.53 -1.70
CA ALA A 75 1.59 -10.71 -0.84
C ALA A 75 1.41 -12.00 -1.66
N GLN A 76 0.54 -11.99 -2.69
CA GLN A 76 0.34 -13.15 -3.57
C GLN A 76 1.57 -13.46 -4.41
N ILE A 77 2.27 -12.46 -4.94
CA ILE A 77 3.50 -12.64 -5.71
C ILE A 77 4.55 -13.33 -4.87
N LEU A 78 4.82 -12.82 -3.67
CA LEU A 78 5.82 -13.37 -2.76
C LEU A 78 5.47 -14.79 -2.33
N MET A 79 4.20 -15.05 -2.01
CA MET A 79 3.74 -16.39 -1.65
C MET A 79 3.94 -17.38 -2.80
N HIS A 80 3.49 -17.02 -3.99
CA HIS A 80 3.58 -17.86 -5.18
C HIS A 80 5.02 -18.17 -5.61
N ASP A 81 5.92 -17.17 -5.51
CA ASP A 81 7.33 -17.36 -5.79
C ASP A 81 8.01 -18.25 -4.76
N ARG A 82 7.59 -18.19 -3.50
CA ARG A 82 8.03 -19.09 -2.45
C ARG A 82 7.57 -20.52 -2.72
N GLU A 83 6.28 -20.75 -3.05
CA GLU A 83 5.71 -22.06 -3.36
C GLU A 83 6.38 -22.73 -4.56
N ARG A 84 6.74 -21.95 -5.57
CA ARG A 84 7.47 -22.44 -6.76
C ARG A 84 8.97 -22.71 -6.50
N GLY A 85 9.43 -22.52 -5.27
CA GLY A 85 10.80 -22.77 -4.92
C GLY A 85 11.81 -21.73 -5.44
N LEU A 86 11.37 -20.61 -6.02
CA LEU A 86 12.23 -19.56 -6.54
C LEU A 86 13.25 -19.08 -5.49
N LEU A 87 12.82 -18.93 -4.23
CA LEU A 87 13.71 -18.48 -3.15
C LEU A 87 14.82 -19.50 -2.85
N ARG A 88 14.55 -20.82 -3.03
CA ARG A 88 15.58 -21.87 -2.87
C ARG A 88 16.66 -21.72 -3.95
N TRP A 89 16.24 -21.53 -5.21
CA TRP A 89 17.18 -21.32 -6.32
C TRP A 89 18.00 -20.05 -6.14
N LEU A 90 17.37 -18.95 -5.72
CA LEU A 90 18.08 -17.68 -5.48
C LEU A 90 19.13 -17.77 -4.37
N ARG A 91 18.89 -18.58 -3.33
CA ARG A 91 19.88 -18.83 -2.26
C ARG A 91 21.16 -19.52 -2.75
N LEU A 92 21.10 -20.27 -3.84
CA LEU A 92 22.25 -20.91 -4.46
C LEU A 92 23.06 -19.94 -5.34
N THR A 93 22.55 -18.75 -5.59
CA THR A 93 23.28 -17.73 -6.36
C THR A 93 24.22 -16.93 -5.46
N PRO A 94 25.33 -16.39 -5.99
CA PRO A 94 26.30 -15.60 -5.21
C PRO A 94 25.70 -14.37 -4.49
N HIS A 95 24.58 -13.85 -4.99
CA HIS A 95 23.93 -12.65 -4.46
C HIS A 95 22.74 -12.96 -3.55
N GLY A 96 22.34 -14.21 -3.43
CA GLY A 96 21.24 -14.67 -2.60
C GLY A 96 19.88 -14.04 -2.98
N VAL A 97 18.98 -13.89 -1.98
CA VAL A 97 17.62 -13.40 -2.17
C VAL A 97 17.49 -11.87 -2.09
N VAL A 98 18.55 -11.16 -1.68
CA VAL A 98 18.49 -9.70 -1.45
C VAL A 98 18.11 -8.90 -2.71
N PRO A 99 18.70 -9.16 -3.90
CA PRO A 99 18.32 -8.45 -5.12
C PRO A 99 16.84 -8.63 -5.48
N TYR A 100 16.29 -9.83 -5.23
CA TYR A 100 14.88 -10.13 -5.47
C TYR A 100 13.95 -9.29 -4.59
N TYR A 101 14.15 -9.27 -3.26
CA TYR A 101 13.31 -8.47 -2.37
C TYR A 101 13.43 -6.96 -2.65
N ARG A 102 14.63 -6.48 -2.99
CA ARG A 102 14.83 -5.09 -3.43
C ARG A 102 14.06 -4.79 -4.71
N SER A 103 14.09 -5.69 -5.68
CA SER A 103 13.34 -5.56 -6.94
C SER A 103 11.84 -5.50 -6.69
N ILE A 104 11.28 -6.41 -5.90
CA ILE A 104 9.86 -6.42 -5.54
C ILE A 104 9.45 -5.14 -4.80
N GLY A 105 10.26 -4.68 -3.83
CA GLY A 105 10.02 -3.42 -3.13
C GLY A 105 10.02 -2.21 -4.07
N MET A 106 11.01 -2.09 -4.95
CA MET A 106 11.08 -1.01 -5.93
C MET A 106 9.91 -1.04 -6.92
N MET A 107 9.49 -2.23 -7.34
CA MET A 107 8.30 -2.37 -8.18
C MET A 107 7.02 -1.96 -7.46
N SER A 108 6.86 -2.33 -6.19
CA SER A 108 5.72 -1.90 -5.37
C SER A 108 5.66 -0.38 -5.27
N LEU A 109 6.80 0.27 -5.01
CA LEU A 109 6.90 1.73 -4.99
C LEU A 109 6.60 2.35 -6.36
N GLY A 110 7.12 1.78 -7.44
CA GLY A 110 6.84 2.24 -8.82
C GLY A 110 5.37 2.13 -9.19
N MET A 111 4.71 1.03 -8.81
CA MET A 111 3.27 0.87 -9.01
C MET A 111 2.45 1.87 -8.19
N ASN A 112 2.85 2.14 -6.94
CA ASN A 112 2.21 3.18 -6.13
C ASN A 112 2.40 4.57 -6.75
N ALA A 113 3.60 4.90 -7.22
CA ALA A 113 3.85 6.15 -7.92
C ALA A 113 2.95 6.31 -9.16
N LEU A 114 2.78 5.24 -9.94
CA LEU A 114 1.87 5.23 -11.08
C LEU A 114 0.41 5.47 -10.64
N MET A 115 -0.04 4.86 -9.54
CA MET A 115 -1.38 5.09 -8.99
C MET A 115 -1.58 6.53 -8.53
N VAL A 116 -0.57 7.14 -7.88
CA VAL A 116 -0.59 8.56 -7.51
C VAL A 116 -0.77 9.44 -8.73
N VAL A 117 -0.02 9.16 -9.82
CA VAL A 117 -0.12 9.93 -11.07
C VAL A 117 -1.50 9.78 -11.71
N ILE A 118 -2.03 8.56 -11.78
CA ILE A 118 -3.33 8.31 -12.44
C ILE A 118 -4.48 8.92 -11.64
N LEU A 119 -4.52 8.70 -10.31
CA LEU A 119 -5.55 9.29 -9.44
C LEU A 119 -5.43 10.80 -9.38
N GLY A 120 -4.20 11.33 -9.37
CA GLY A 120 -3.93 12.76 -9.44
C GLY A 120 -4.40 13.37 -10.75
N ALA A 121 -4.10 12.75 -11.88
CA ALA A 121 -4.57 13.20 -13.19
C ALA A 121 -6.11 13.18 -13.26
N LEU A 122 -6.75 12.13 -12.72
CA LEU A 122 -8.20 12.04 -12.63
C LEU A 122 -8.78 13.19 -11.78
N ALA A 123 -8.16 13.50 -10.64
CA ALA A 123 -8.57 14.58 -9.76
C ALA A 123 -8.45 15.96 -10.42
N VAL A 124 -7.39 16.20 -11.18
CA VAL A 124 -7.18 17.43 -11.94
C VAL A 124 -8.22 17.56 -13.06
N VAL A 125 -8.37 16.51 -13.88
CA VAL A 125 -9.26 16.56 -15.07
C VAL A 125 -10.73 16.64 -14.68
N VAL A 126 -11.17 15.88 -13.68
CA VAL A 126 -12.60 15.76 -13.34
C VAL A 126 -13.05 16.77 -12.29
N ASN A 127 -12.22 17.04 -11.29
CA ASN A 127 -12.58 17.87 -10.14
C ASN A 127 -11.80 19.19 -10.07
N HIS A 128 -10.96 19.47 -11.08
CA HIS A 128 -10.16 20.71 -11.15
C HIS A 128 -9.35 20.94 -9.86
N VAL A 129 -8.77 19.84 -9.31
CA VAL A 129 -7.93 19.94 -8.12
C VAL A 129 -6.65 20.68 -8.48
N ASP A 130 -6.51 21.89 -7.96
CA ASP A 130 -5.36 22.75 -8.19
C ASP A 130 -4.35 22.59 -7.04
N LEU A 131 -3.15 22.11 -7.37
CA LEU A 131 -2.03 21.89 -6.47
C LEU A 131 -0.74 22.36 -7.13
N THR A 132 0.14 22.97 -6.36
CA THR A 132 1.47 23.33 -6.84
C THR A 132 2.33 22.09 -7.11
N VAL A 133 3.36 22.24 -7.96
CA VAL A 133 4.32 21.15 -8.22
C VAL A 133 4.94 20.63 -6.93
N PHE A 134 5.22 21.53 -5.97
CA PHE A 134 5.77 21.15 -4.68
C PHE A 134 4.80 20.27 -3.86
N GLN A 135 3.51 20.59 -3.88
CA GLN A 135 2.49 19.76 -3.23
C GLN A 135 2.38 18.38 -3.89
N TRP A 136 2.43 18.29 -5.22
CA TRP A 136 2.44 17.01 -5.95
C TRP A 136 3.65 16.14 -5.60
N LEU A 137 4.85 16.73 -5.54
CA LEU A 137 6.05 16.01 -5.13
C LEU A 137 5.96 15.52 -3.68
N GLY A 138 5.39 16.32 -2.78
CA GLY A 138 5.16 15.93 -1.41
C GLY A 138 4.13 14.80 -1.28
N ILE A 139 3.01 14.86 -2.02
CA ILE A 139 2.01 13.78 -2.08
C ILE A 139 2.67 12.48 -2.55
N LEU A 140 3.47 12.53 -3.61
CA LEU A 140 4.21 11.37 -4.09
C LEU A 140 5.16 10.82 -3.02
N GLY A 141 5.96 11.67 -2.38
CA GLY A 141 6.90 11.28 -1.33
C GLY A 141 6.20 10.64 -0.13
N ILE A 142 5.12 11.28 0.37
CA ILE A 142 4.32 10.77 1.48
C ILE A 142 3.66 9.43 1.13
N ALA A 143 3.11 9.29 -0.07
CA ALA A 143 2.49 8.05 -0.52
C ALA A 143 3.49 6.89 -0.59
N LEU A 144 4.71 7.15 -1.10
CA LEU A 144 5.76 6.12 -1.19
C LEU A 144 6.28 5.69 0.19
N ILE A 145 6.51 6.63 1.10
CA ILE A 145 6.94 6.30 2.47
C ILE A 145 5.78 5.67 3.26
N GLY A 146 4.58 6.21 3.12
CA GLY A 146 3.38 5.75 3.80
C GLY A 146 2.92 4.35 3.40
N GLN A 147 3.37 3.84 2.25
CA GLN A 147 3.10 2.48 1.83
C GLN A 147 3.91 1.43 2.62
N LEU A 148 5.01 1.80 3.28
CA LEU A 148 5.91 0.85 3.94
C LEU A 148 5.22 -0.04 4.99
N PRO A 149 4.35 0.45 5.89
CA PRO A 149 3.65 -0.42 6.83
C PRO A 149 2.81 -1.50 6.13
N THR A 150 2.01 -1.12 5.14
CA THR A 150 1.15 -2.07 4.42
C THR A 150 1.96 -3.03 3.55
N LEU A 151 3.10 -2.60 3.02
CA LEU A 151 4.05 -3.47 2.32
C LEU A 151 4.62 -4.54 3.26
N LEU A 152 5.02 -4.16 4.48
CA LEU A 152 5.52 -5.10 5.48
C LEU A 152 4.42 -6.07 5.94
N MET A 153 3.17 -5.61 6.09
CA MET A 153 2.02 -6.50 6.33
C MET A 153 1.86 -7.51 5.19
N GLY A 154 1.93 -7.06 3.92
CA GLY A 154 1.87 -7.93 2.74
C GLY A 154 2.98 -8.97 2.73
N VAL A 155 4.22 -8.57 3.07
CA VAL A 155 5.35 -9.50 3.25
C VAL A 155 5.04 -10.53 4.35
N GLY A 156 4.50 -10.09 5.50
CA GLY A 156 4.09 -10.99 6.58
C GLY A 156 3.02 -12.00 6.14
N LEU A 157 2.00 -11.53 5.44
CA LEU A 157 0.93 -12.38 4.92
C LEU A 157 1.42 -13.39 3.87
N SER A 158 2.47 -13.08 3.11
CA SER A 158 3.02 -13.97 2.11
C SER A 158 3.55 -15.30 2.68
N PHE A 159 3.74 -15.39 4.00
CA PHE A 159 4.14 -16.62 4.68
C PHE A 159 2.98 -17.57 4.99
N LEU A 160 1.74 -17.20 4.70
CA LEU A 160 0.60 -18.11 4.73
C LEU A 160 0.79 -19.26 3.71
N ASN A 161 0.15 -20.40 3.97
CA ASN A 161 0.40 -21.62 3.20
C ASN A 161 -0.62 -21.89 2.08
N ARG A 162 -1.70 -21.08 2.00
CA ARG A 162 -2.77 -21.27 1.00
C ARG A 162 -3.21 -19.93 0.44
N ALA A 163 -3.42 -19.88 -0.87
CA ALA A 163 -3.86 -18.66 -1.56
C ALA A 163 -5.24 -18.16 -1.07
N GLU A 164 -6.14 -19.09 -0.76
CA GLU A 164 -7.46 -18.75 -0.21
C GLU A 164 -7.33 -18.08 1.16
N THR A 165 -6.49 -18.65 2.04
CA THR A 165 -6.24 -18.07 3.36
C THR A 165 -5.59 -16.69 3.26
N LEU A 166 -4.66 -16.51 2.32
CA LEU A 166 -4.06 -15.20 2.04
C LEU A 166 -5.12 -14.20 1.58
N SER A 167 -5.99 -14.59 0.64
CA SER A 167 -7.05 -13.70 0.14
C SER A 167 -8.04 -13.31 1.24
N VAL A 168 -8.46 -14.25 2.08
CA VAL A 168 -9.33 -13.98 3.23
C VAL A 168 -8.66 -13.05 4.22
N ALA A 169 -7.40 -13.31 4.59
CA ALA A 169 -6.65 -12.46 5.52
C ALA A 169 -6.44 -11.05 4.96
N SER A 170 -6.10 -10.92 3.67
CA SER A 170 -5.97 -9.63 3.00
C SER A 170 -7.27 -8.83 3.02
N ASN A 171 -8.41 -9.48 2.77
CA ASN A 171 -9.73 -8.85 2.85
C ASN A 171 -10.07 -8.41 4.28
N LEU A 172 -9.86 -9.28 5.27
CA LEU A 172 -10.13 -9.00 6.69
C LEU A 172 -9.26 -7.87 7.26
N ILE A 173 -8.11 -7.60 6.67
CA ILE A 173 -7.25 -6.47 7.05
C ILE A 173 -7.64 -5.23 6.25
N THR A 174 -7.73 -5.33 4.92
CA THR A 174 -7.91 -4.17 4.04
C THR A 174 -9.25 -3.46 4.25
N PHE A 175 -10.36 -4.20 4.26
CA PHE A 175 -11.69 -3.56 4.36
C PHE A 175 -11.95 -2.91 5.71
N PRO A 176 -11.76 -3.59 6.86
CA PRO A 176 -11.93 -2.91 8.14
C PRO A 176 -10.95 -1.75 8.31
N MET A 177 -9.71 -1.89 7.84
CA MET A 177 -8.73 -0.82 7.91
C MET A 177 -9.14 0.39 7.06
N ALA A 178 -9.68 0.18 5.85
CA ALA A 178 -10.18 1.26 5.00
C ALA A 178 -11.40 1.99 5.61
N ILE A 179 -12.31 1.23 6.22
CA ILE A 179 -13.51 1.80 6.86
C ILE A 179 -13.12 2.58 8.13
N ILE A 180 -12.41 1.93 9.04
CA ILE A 180 -12.14 2.45 10.38
C ILE A 180 -11.14 3.61 10.35
N SER A 181 -10.17 3.61 9.40
CA SER A 181 -9.23 4.73 9.25
C SER A 181 -9.79 5.91 8.47
N GLY A 182 -11.03 5.84 7.99
CA GLY A 182 -11.67 6.96 7.31
C GLY A 182 -11.27 7.14 5.85
N LEU A 183 -10.83 6.07 5.15
CA LEU A 183 -10.49 6.16 3.73
C LEU A 183 -11.73 6.22 2.82
N TRP A 184 -12.78 5.48 3.16
CA TRP A 184 -14.00 5.44 2.35
C TRP A 184 -14.96 6.58 2.67
N TRP A 185 -15.11 6.92 3.95
CA TRP A 185 -15.89 8.07 4.41
C TRP A 185 -15.20 8.75 5.60
N PRO A 186 -15.49 10.03 5.83
CA PRO A 186 -14.84 10.78 6.90
C PRO A 186 -14.94 10.08 8.25
N ILE A 187 -13.82 9.99 8.97
CA ILE A 187 -13.74 9.31 10.27
C ILE A 187 -14.70 9.94 11.31
N SER A 188 -15.05 11.21 11.14
CA SER A 188 -16.00 11.93 11.99
C SER A 188 -17.41 11.35 11.98
N LEU A 189 -17.78 10.58 10.95
CA LEU A 189 -19.07 9.91 10.85
C LEU A 189 -19.13 8.59 11.62
N LEU A 190 -17.99 8.08 12.08
CA LEU A 190 -17.92 6.84 12.84
C LEU A 190 -18.21 7.08 14.33
N PRO A 191 -18.71 6.06 15.07
CA PRO A 191 -18.82 6.11 16.53
C PRO A 191 -17.48 6.44 17.19
N SER A 192 -17.51 7.15 18.33
CA SER A 192 -16.31 7.65 19.01
C SER A 192 -15.27 6.56 19.33
N TRP A 193 -15.72 5.37 19.73
CA TRP A 193 -14.83 4.25 20.03
C TRP A 193 -14.09 3.74 18.77
N LEU A 194 -14.74 3.72 17.60
CA LEU A 194 -14.10 3.38 16.33
C LEU A 194 -13.12 4.45 15.88
N GLN A 195 -13.44 5.73 16.12
CA GLN A 195 -12.50 6.83 15.81
C GLN A 195 -11.18 6.69 16.61
N VAL A 196 -11.25 6.27 17.87
CA VAL A 196 -10.05 6.05 18.70
C VAL A 196 -9.16 4.95 18.11
N ILE A 197 -9.77 3.86 17.66
CA ILE A 197 -9.03 2.76 16.99
C ILE A 197 -8.49 3.23 15.65
N GLY A 198 -9.34 3.84 14.83
CA GLY A 198 -9.02 4.27 13.47
C GLY A 198 -7.84 5.24 13.42
N LYS A 199 -7.80 6.21 14.33
CA LYS A 199 -6.70 7.19 14.45
C LYS A 199 -5.34 6.61 14.81
N ARG A 200 -5.28 5.32 15.19
CA ARG A 200 -4.02 4.59 15.48
C ARG A 200 -3.57 3.70 14.34
N LEU A 201 -4.36 3.56 13.29
CA LEU A 201 -4.02 2.73 12.14
C LEU A 201 -2.97 3.40 11.24
N PRO A 202 -2.09 2.63 10.59
CA PRO A 202 -1.06 3.19 9.73
C PRO A 202 -1.65 3.96 8.55
N THR A 203 -2.75 3.47 7.99
CA THR A 203 -3.48 4.12 6.89
C THR A 203 -4.07 5.47 7.29
N TYR A 204 -4.48 5.65 8.54
CA TYR A 204 -4.94 6.95 9.04
C TYR A 204 -3.80 7.98 9.05
N TYR A 205 -2.64 7.63 9.63
CA TYR A 205 -1.50 8.55 9.68
C TYR A 205 -1.06 9.00 8.28
N VAL A 206 -1.02 8.06 7.33
CA VAL A 206 -0.66 8.38 5.94
C VAL A 206 -1.71 9.29 5.31
N ASN A 207 -3.00 8.99 5.51
CA ASN A 207 -4.09 9.81 4.98
C ASN A 207 -4.10 11.21 5.58
N ASP A 208 -3.94 11.34 6.89
CA ASP A 208 -3.88 12.65 7.57
C ASP A 208 -2.69 13.49 7.08
N LEU A 209 -1.52 12.86 6.87
CA LEU A 209 -0.37 13.53 6.25
C LEU A 209 -0.66 14.01 4.82
N LEU A 210 -1.27 13.17 3.98
CA LEU A 210 -1.61 13.55 2.60
C LEU A 210 -2.61 14.68 2.54
N VAL A 211 -3.65 14.61 3.37
CA VAL A 211 -4.69 15.66 3.47
C VAL A 211 -4.07 16.96 3.97
N ASN A 212 -3.28 16.91 5.02
CA ASN A 212 -2.67 18.08 5.63
C ASN A 212 -1.64 18.74 4.69
N TRP A 213 -0.81 17.92 4.02
CA TRP A 213 0.13 18.41 3.03
C TRP A 213 -0.58 19.04 1.82
N GLY A 214 -1.60 18.38 1.28
CA GLY A 214 -2.37 18.89 0.15
C GLY A 214 -3.15 20.17 0.47
N THR A 215 -3.54 20.41 1.72
CA THR A 215 -4.32 21.58 2.13
C THR A 215 -3.48 22.72 2.68
N HIS A 216 -2.52 22.42 3.54
CA HIS A 216 -1.75 23.42 4.29
C HIS A 216 -0.25 23.43 3.93
N GLY A 217 0.24 22.43 3.19
CA GLY A 217 1.67 22.28 2.88
C GLY A 217 2.54 21.95 4.09
N THR A 218 1.95 21.45 5.18
CA THR A 218 2.65 21.15 6.43
C THR A 218 2.64 19.67 6.77
N LEU A 219 3.71 19.19 7.39
CA LEU A 219 3.83 17.82 7.87
C LEU A 219 3.56 17.78 9.38
N LYS A 220 2.68 16.89 9.82
CA LYS A 220 2.47 16.62 11.23
C LYS A 220 3.48 15.59 11.72
N LEU A 221 4.31 15.97 12.67
CA LEU A 221 5.34 15.11 13.25
C LEU A 221 4.72 13.86 13.92
N ILE A 222 3.54 13.98 14.52
CA ILE A 222 2.84 12.87 15.18
C ILE A 222 2.52 11.74 14.20
N ASP A 223 2.15 12.06 12.96
CA ASP A 223 1.80 11.08 11.94
C ASP A 223 3.05 10.39 11.39
N LEU A 224 4.15 11.14 11.20
CA LEU A 224 5.44 10.56 10.83
C LEU A 224 5.95 9.59 11.91
N LEU A 225 5.84 9.96 13.19
CA LEU A 225 6.18 9.07 14.30
C LEU A 225 5.27 7.84 14.33
N GLY A 226 3.97 8.01 14.08
CA GLY A 226 3.01 6.91 14.00
C GLY A 226 3.37 5.92 12.90
N ILE A 227 3.71 6.40 11.70
CA ILE A 227 4.18 5.56 10.59
C ILE A 227 5.48 4.86 10.96
N GLY A 228 6.43 5.58 11.56
CA GLY A 228 7.72 5.03 12.00
C GLY A 228 7.54 3.89 13.03
N LEU A 229 6.68 4.07 14.01
CA LEU A 229 6.35 3.04 15.00
C LEU A 229 5.74 1.79 14.35
N TRP A 230 4.82 1.96 13.40
CA TRP A 230 4.25 0.84 12.65
C TRP A 230 5.31 0.10 11.83
N VAL A 231 6.19 0.82 11.13
CA VAL A 231 7.30 0.22 10.38
C VAL A 231 8.22 -0.57 11.30
N CYS A 232 8.66 0.00 12.42
CA CYS A 232 9.53 -0.68 13.38
C CYS A 232 8.85 -1.93 13.97
N GLY A 233 7.59 -1.83 14.42
CA GLY A 233 6.85 -2.96 14.98
C GLY A 233 6.67 -4.08 13.96
N LEU A 234 6.30 -3.75 12.72
CA LEU A 234 6.12 -4.72 11.65
C LEU A 234 7.45 -5.36 11.21
N LEU A 235 8.54 -4.61 11.18
CA LEU A 235 9.86 -5.18 10.92
C LEU A 235 10.24 -6.24 11.95
N VAL A 236 9.98 -5.99 13.24
CA VAL A 236 10.21 -6.99 14.29
C VAL A 236 9.34 -8.23 14.08
N ILE A 237 8.03 -8.04 13.84
CA ILE A 237 7.09 -9.15 13.61
C ILE A 237 7.50 -9.97 12.38
N VAL A 238 7.76 -9.32 11.25
CA VAL A 238 8.14 -10.00 10.00
C VAL A 238 9.48 -10.73 10.15
N SER A 239 10.47 -10.12 10.81
CA SER A 239 11.75 -10.75 11.10
C SER A 239 11.58 -12.01 11.95
N TRP A 240 10.72 -11.95 12.97
CA TRP A 240 10.43 -13.10 13.82
C TRP A 240 9.71 -14.23 13.06
N VAL A 241 8.74 -13.89 12.18
CA VAL A 241 8.07 -14.86 11.31
C VAL A 241 9.07 -15.54 10.38
N ILE A 242 9.95 -14.77 9.75
CA ILE A 242 11.00 -15.29 8.86
C ILE A 242 11.90 -16.27 9.62
N GLN A 243 12.37 -15.90 10.81
CA GLN A 243 13.23 -16.76 11.62
C GLN A 243 12.52 -18.06 12.02
N ARG A 244 11.24 -18.02 12.39
CA ARG A 244 10.47 -19.23 12.70
C ARG A 244 10.29 -20.16 11.50
N VAL A 245 9.99 -19.60 10.32
CA VAL A 245 9.83 -20.38 9.08
C VAL A 245 11.16 -21.04 8.69
N LEU A 246 12.28 -20.31 8.83
CA LEU A 246 13.61 -20.87 8.55
C LEU A 246 13.98 -22.00 9.51
N LYS A 247 13.74 -21.85 10.82
CA LYS A 247 14.00 -22.90 11.81
C LYS A 247 13.18 -24.18 11.55
N ARG A 248 11.91 -24.05 11.14
CA ARG A 248 11.07 -25.20 10.79
C ARG A 248 11.55 -25.91 9.51
N GLY A 249 12.06 -25.16 8.54
CA GLY A 249 12.62 -25.72 7.30
C GLY A 249 13.92 -26.52 7.52
N ASN A 250 14.76 -26.11 8.45
CA ASN A 250 16.00 -26.84 8.77
C ASN A 250 15.74 -28.13 9.60
N GLY A 251 14.72 -28.14 10.45
CA GLY A 251 14.37 -29.33 11.23
C GLY A 251 13.80 -30.50 10.43
N VAL A 252 13.41 -30.29 9.17
CA VAL A 252 12.93 -31.36 8.26
C VAL A 252 14.09 -31.98 7.48
N VAL A 253 15.22 -31.27 7.36
CA VAL A 253 16.43 -31.76 6.65
C VAL A 253 17.28 -32.66 7.57
N ASP A 254 17.22 -32.42 8.90
CA ASP A 254 17.97 -33.22 9.88
C ASP A 254 17.25 -34.52 10.30
N ALA A 255 16.00 -34.73 9.80
CA ALA A 255 15.20 -35.91 10.12
C ALA A 255 15.04 -36.90 8.93
N SER A 256 15.74 -36.66 7.83
CA SER A 256 15.80 -37.54 6.64
C SER A 256 17.24 -38.00 6.39
#